data_cc7cfee00f0130da0806e3af1376f95c
#
_entry.id   cc7cfee00f0130da0806e3af1376f95c
#
_cell.length_a   1.000
_cell.length_b   1.000
_cell.length_c   1.000
_cell.angle_alpha   90.00
_cell.angle_beta   90.00
_cell.angle_gamma   90.00
#
_symmetry.space_group_name_H-M   'P 1'
#
loop_
_entity.id
_entity.type
_entity.pdbx_description
1 polymer ?
#
loop_
_entity_poly.entity_id
_entity_poly.type
_entity_poly.pdbx_seq_one_letter_code
_entity_poly.pdbx_strand_id
1 'polypeptide(L)'
;MSSPKLKRVAAALKASGIDAMILLPGANLYYTLGINQMLRKRPIIYAVFPDGSLAASLPLLEVPDFRARWPEAEVVSWTDPEGPEAAAKRLGGIIHERAGTSTPRVAAENFAMRIFERSLLLPGLPGTEFEIAEKILDPLRMIKDQEDVDAMRQACRIAEESLVRVIKRFRRGMTELEIGNELKIEMLRLGTEADLPKDPVVSSGPRTAFPHTKSSDRPVKLGDALMIDTGARYHGYCSDITRTFFVGPPPARFVEIYEQELACDRQVIAAIKPGVTLTELDELAHRIMNEAGYGQYFPHRVGHGLGIEGHEVPSVVTGNGMVAAPGLTFTVEPGIFILNFGGVRVEEDVAVTSGGVDVLTAYPRELQVL
;
A
#
# COMPACT_ATOMS: atom_id res chain seq x y z
N MET A 1 23.36 -10.10 10.90
CA MET A 1 23.60 -8.62 10.87
C MET A 1 22.26 -7.94 10.96
N SER A 2 22.05 -6.96 11.84
CA SER A 2 20.76 -6.27 11.94
C SER A 2 20.51 -5.42 10.68
N SER A 3 19.29 -5.51 10.09
CA SER A 3 18.93 -4.71 8.92
C SER A 3 18.94 -3.20 9.27
N PRO A 4 19.22 -2.30 8.32
CA PRO A 4 19.11 -0.85 8.56
C PRO A 4 17.73 -0.43 9.08
N LYS A 5 16.66 -1.06 8.57
CA LYS A 5 15.27 -0.78 8.98
C LYS A 5 15.01 -1.22 10.43
N LEU A 6 15.49 -2.39 10.85
CA LEU A 6 15.41 -2.82 12.26
C LEU A 6 16.11 -1.83 13.18
N LYS A 7 17.29 -1.31 12.78
CA LYS A 7 18.01 -0.29 13.59
C LYS A 7 17.20 1.00 13.73
N ARG A 8 16.52 1.45 12.66
CA ARG A 8 15.63 2.64 12.72
C ARG A 8 14.47 2.40 13.69
N VAL A 9 13.83 1.22 13.61
CA VAL A 9 12.73 0.85 14.53
C VAL A 9 13.21 0.81 15.98
N ALA A 10 14.32 0.12 16.26
CA ALA A 10 14.90 0.04 17.60
C ALA A 10 15.25 1.44 18.18
N ALA A 11 15.84 2.30 17.36
CA ALA A 11 16.13 3.69 17.77
C ALA A 11 14.85 4.48 18.07
N ALA A 12 13.81 4.31 17.27
CA ALA A 12 12.52 4.98 17.51
C ALA A 12 11.82 4.45 18.77
N LEU A 13 11.88 3.15 19.05
CA LEU A 13 11.39 2.57 20.31
C LEU A 13 12.09 3.20 21.50
N LYS A 14 13.43 3.27 21.45
CA LYS A 14 14.23 3.88 22.50
C LYS A 14 13.87 5.34 22.73
N ALA A 15 13.73 6.11 21.65
CA ALA A 15 13.36 7.54 21.72
C ALA A 15 11.94 7.77 22.29
N SER A 16 11.02 6.83 22.05
CA SER A 16 9.63 6.87 22.55
C SER A 16 9.48 6.27 23.97
N GLY A 17 10.53 5.69 24.53
CA GLY A 17 10.49 5.00 25.82
C GLY A 17 9.60 3.76 25.79
N ILE A 18 9.51 3.07 24.67
CA ILE A 18 8.77 1.81 24.50
C ILE A 18 9.71 0.65 24.79
N ASP A 19 9.30 -0.26 25.66
CA ASP A 19 10.12 -1.39 26.09
C ASP A 19 10.13 -2.55 25.08
N ALA A 20 9.05 -2.73 24.35
CA ALA A 20 8.97 -3.69 23.25
C ALA A 20 7.89 -3.31 22.24
N MET A 21 8.07 -3.73 20.99
CA MET A 21 7.06 -3.65 19.94
C MET A 21 6.68 -5.05 19.49
N ILE A 22 5.39 -5.33 19.48
CA ILE A 22 4.82 -6.57 18.95
C ILE A 22 4.52 -6.37 17.47
N LEU A 23 5.08 -7.26 16.64
CA LEU A 23 4.81 -7.34 15.22
C LEU A 23 4.14 -8.67 14.89
N LEU A 24 3.21 -8.63 13.97
CA LEU A 24 2.49 -9.77 13.42
C LEU A 24 2.79 -9.92 11.92
N PRO A 25 2.48 -11.06 11.30
CA PRO A 25 2.62 -11.21 9.86
C PRO A 25 1.90 -10.09 9.10
N GLY A 26 2.63 -9.39 8.22
CA GLY A 26 2.14 -8.23 7.47
C GLY A 26 3.24 -7.24 7.07
N ALA A 27 2.82 -6.07 6.63
CA ALA A 27 3.71 -5.04 6.07
C ALA A 27 4.75 -4.51 7.08
N ASN A 28 4.36 -4.34 8.34
CA ASN A 28 5.27 -3.86 9.37
C ASN A 28 6.35 -4.89 9.74
N LEU A 29 6.00 -6.17 9.73
CA LEU A 29 6.97 -7.26 9.88
C LEU A 29 7.94 -7.29 8.70
N TYR A 30 7.40 -7.17 7.48
CA TYR A 30 8.23 -7.10 6.27
C TYR A 30 9.19 -5.91 6.30
N TYR A 31 8.69 -4.71 6.60
CA TYR A 31 9.51 -3.51 6.76
C TYR A 31 10.65 -3.73 7.75
N THR A 32 10.33 -4.24 8.94
CA THR A 32 11.28 -4.30 10.06
C THR A 32 12.27 -5.43 9.90
N LEU A 33 11.81 -6.64 9.55
CA LEU A 33 12.61 -7.87 9.56
C LEU A 33 12.84 -8.49 8.17
N GLY A 34 12.22 -7.98 7.11
CA GLY A 34 12.28 -8.57 5.76
C GLY A 34 11.55 -9.92 5.66
N ILE A 35 10.62 -10.19 6.57
CA ILE A 35 9.86 -11.44 6.59
C ILE A 35 8.52 -11.22 5.91
N ASN A 36 8.35 -11.83 4.73
CA ASN A 36 7.08 -11.80 4.00
C ASN A 36 6.21 -12.97 4.47
N GLN A 37 5.32 -12.70 5.40
CA GLN A 37 4.35 -13.66 5.92
C GLN A 37 2.95 -13.04 5.95
N MET A 38 1.95 -13.86 5.64
CA MET A 38 0.55 -13.49 5.76
C MET A 38 -0.02 -13.87 7.12
N LEU A 39 -0.90 -13.04 7.66
CA LEU A 39 -1.65 -13.36 8.87
C LEU A 39 -2.55 -14.57 8.64
N ARG A 40 -2.35 -15.63 9.45
CA ARG A 40 -3.09 -16.90 9.36
C ARG A 40 -3.79 -17.23 10.68
N LYS A 41 -4.49 -18.39 10.74
CA LYS A 41 -5.13 -18.85 11.97
C LYS A 41 -4.14 -19.18 13.08
N ARG A 42 -2.97 -19.75 12.74
CA ARG A 42 -1.88 -20.01 13.69
C ARG A 42 -1.26 -18.68 14.08
N PRO A 43 -1.21 -18.34 15.38
CA PRO A 43 -0.59 -17.08 15.81
C PRO A 43 0.93 -17.19 15.65
N ILE A 44 1.51 -16.17 15.06
CA ILE A 44 2.95 -15.96 14.90
C ILE A 44 3.20 -14.55 15.45
N ILE A 45 4.00 -14.45 16.51
CA ILE A 45 4.18 -13.20 17.24
C ILE A 45 5.66 -12.90 17.37
N TYR A 46 6.07 -11.73 16.97
CA TYR A 46 7.44 -11.23 17.09
C TYR A 46 7.48 -10.06 18.07
N ALA A 47 8.55 -9.95 18.81
CA ALA A 47 8.85 -8.80 19.66
C ALA A 47 10.19 -8.19 19.25
N VAL A 48 10.20 -6.87 19.08
CA VAL A 48 11.40 -6.07 18.79
C VAL A 48 11.69 -5.21 20.01
N PHE A 49 12.94 -5.18 20.44
CA PHE A 49 13.38 -4.42 21.59
C PHE A 49 14.21 -3.18 21.22
N PRO A 50 14.31 -2.17 22.10
CA PRO A 50 15.05 -0.92 21.85
C PRO A 50 16.55 -1.11 21.58
N ASP A 51 17.13 -2.24 21.96
CA ASP A 51 18.53 -2.62 21.67
C ASP A 51 18.70 -3.32 20.31
N GLY A 52 17.59 -3.53 19.58
CA GLY A 52 17.53 -4.23 18.29
C GLY A 52 17.54 -5.75 18.42
N SER A 53 17.49 -6.30 19.62
CA SER A 53 17.29 -7.74 19.83
C SER A 53 15.85 -8.14 19.56
N LEU A 54 15.63 -9.44 19.33
CA LEU A 54 14.35 -10.01 18.93
C LEU A 54 13.95 -11.16 19.86
N ALA A 55 12.65 -11.28 20.09
CA ALA A 55 12.06 -12.51 20.61
C ALA A 55 10.84 -12.90 19.76
N ALA A 56 10.46 -14.18 19.79
CA ALA A 56 9.31 -14.63 19.01
C ALA A 56 8.60 -15.83 19.64
N SER A 57 7.27 -15.90 19.47
CA SER A 57 6.46 -17.09 19.71
C SER A 57 6.03 -17.65 18.38
N LEU A 58 6.57 -18.83 18.00
CA LEU A 58 6.41 -19.40 16.66
C LEU A 58 5.96 -20.84 16.71
N PRO A 59 5.12 -21.30 15.74
CA PRO A 59 5.00 -22.71 15.45
C PRO A 59 6.38 -23.33 15.18
N LEU A 60 6.63 -24.54 15.66
CA LEU A 60 7.92 -25.21 15.47
C LEU A 60 8.37 -25.26 14.00
N LEU A 61 7.44 -25.36 13.08
CA LEU A 61 7.71 -25.39 11.64
C LEU A 61 8.32 -24.09 11.08
N GLU A 62 8.07 -22.94 11.73
CA GLU A 62 8.58 -21.63 11.29
C GLU A 62 9.96 -21.28 11.88
N VAL A 63 10.39 -22.05 12.87
CA VAL A 63 11.63 -21.76 13.62
C VAL A 63 12.90 -21.86 12.76
N PRO A 64 13.07 -22.89 11.88
CA PRO A 64 14.29 -23.00 11.09
C PRO A 64 14.52 -21.78 10.18
N ASP A 65 13.50 -21.34 9.46
CA ASP A 65 13.59 -20.22 8.54
C ASP A 65 13.85 -18.89 9.28
N PHE A 66 13.18 -18.71 10.41
CA PHE A 66 13.40 -17.53 11.23
C PHE A 66 14.84 -17.49 11.79
N ARG A 67 15.33 -18.59 12.37
CA ARG A 67 16.70 -18.67 12.91
C ARG A 67 17.78 -18.55 11.84
N ALA A 68 17.52 -18.98 10.61
CA ALA A 68 18.47 -18.81 9.52
C ALA A 68 18.75 -17.31 9.23
N ARG A 69 17.76 -16.45 9.45
CA ARG A 69 17.88 -14.98 9.26
C ARG A 69 18.29 -14.26 10.54
N TRP A 70 17.80 -14.73 11.70
CA TRP A 70 17.93 -14.10 13.01
C TRP A 70 18.42 -15.11 14.05
N PRO A 71 19.69 -15.59 13.96
CA PRO A 71 20.21 -16.67 14.80
C PRO A 71 20.24 -16.33 16.29
N GLU A 72 20.42 -15.05 16.64
CA GLU A 72 20.49 -14.57 18.03
C GLU A 72 19.10 -14.30 18.65
N ALA A 73 18.01 -14.47 17.89
CA ALA A 73 16.66 -14.21 18.41
C ALA A 73 16.26 -15.26 19.46
N GLU A 74 15.62 -14.80 20.53
CA GLU A 74 15.03 -15.68 21.54
C GLU A 74 13.70 -16.25 21.03
N VAL A 75 13.64 -17.58 20.81
CA VAL A 75 12.46 -18.22 20.23
C VAL A 75 11.81 -19.16 21.21
N VAL A 76 10.54 -18.95 21.48
CA VAL A 76 9.66 -19.87 22.19
C VAL A 76 8.76 -20.55 21.14
N SER A 77 9.01 -21.82 20.89
CA SER A 77 8.24 -22.58 19.90
C SER A 77 7.11 -23.37 20.53
N TRP A 78 6.14 -23.74 19.70
CA TRP A 78 5.01 -24.59 20.06
C TRP A 78 4.62 -25.51 18.90
N THR A 79 3.98 -26.64 19.23
CA THR A 79 3.44 -27.61 18.26
C THR A 79 1.92 -27.57 18.28
N ASP A 80 1.25 -28.05 17.22
CA ASP A 80 -0.22 -28.07 17.17
C ASP A 80 -0.86 -28.82 18.37
N PRO A 81 -0.32 -29.93 18.87
CA PRO A 81 -0.85 -30.56 20.08
C PRO A 81 -0.70 -29.75 21.37
N GLU A 82 0.35 -28.94 21.49
CA GLU A 82 0.61 -28.11 22.68
C GLU A 82 -0.20 -26.80 22.67
N GLY A 83 -0.51 -26.30 21.49
CA GLY A 83 -1.13 -25.00 21.32
C GLY A 83 -0.17 -23.82 21.57
N PRO A 84 -0.58 -22.59 21.24
CA PRO A 84 0.24 -21.39 21.34
C PRO A 84 0.26 -20.74 22.73
N GLU A 85 -0.62 -21.15 23.65
CA GLU A 85 -0.91 -20.46 24.91
C GLU A 85 0.33 -20.30 25.80
N ALA A 86 1.05 -21.42 26.04
CA ALA A 86 2.23 -21.42 26.89
C ALA A 86 3.37 -20.61 26.26
N ALA A 87 3.57 -20.75 24.94
CA ALA A 87 4.63 -20.05 24.21
C ALA A 87 4.38 -18.54 24.16
N ALA A 88 3.17 -18.10 23.87
CA ALA A 88 2.83 -16.69 23.86
C ALA A 88 2.87 -16.06 25.25
N LYS A 89 2.39 -16.76 26.28
CA LYS A 89 2.56 -16.34 27.70
C LYS A 89 4.04 -16.16 28.03
N ARG A 90 4.91 -17.11 27.63
CA ARG A 90 6.35 -17.01 27.88
C ARG A 90 6.97 -15.84 27.13
N LEU A 91 6.57 -15.57 25.88
CA LEU A 91 6.99 -14.36 25.15
C LEU A 91 6.60 -13.09 25.93
N GLY A 92 5.38 -13.01 26.44
CA GLY A 92 4.96 -11.92 27.32
C GLY A 92 5.86 -11.79 28.56
N GLY A 93 6.20 -12.91 29.20
CA GLY A 93 7.13 -12.97 30.32
C GLY A 93 8.54 -12.44 29.97
N ILE A 94 9.07 -12.80 28.79
CA ILE A 94 10.37 -12.29 28.29
C ILE A 94 10.32 -10.77 28.15
N ILE A 95 9.23 -10.22 27.60
CA ILE A 95 9.06 -8.76 27.47
C ILE A 95 9.04 -8.11 28.86
N HIS A 96 8.28 -8.68 29.80
CA HIS A 96 8.19 -8.17 31.15
C HIS A 96 9.55 -8.21 31.91
N GLU A 97 10.28 -9.32 31.82
CA GLU A 97 11.61 -9.50 32.41
C GLU A 97 12.61 -8.47 31.85
N ARG A 98 12.59 -8.23 30.51
CA ARG A 98 13.52 -7.29 29.86
C ARG A 98 13.19 -5.83 30.14
N ALA A 99 11.94 -5.50 30.32
CA ALA A 99 11.50 -4.15 30.67
C ALA A 99 11.93 -3.77 32.09
N GLY A 100 12.05 -4.75 33.00
CA GLY A 100 12.49 -4.53 34.38
C GLY A 100 11.53 -3.67 35.22
N THR A 101 10.26 -3.55 34.76
CA THR A 101 9.22 -2.75 35.42
C THR A 101 7.94 -3.57 35.57
N SER A 102 7.11 -3.22 36.55
CA SER A 102 5.84 -3.91 36.80
C SER A 102 4.80 -3.72 35.68
N THR A 103 4.94 -2.65 34.91
CA THR A 103 4.01 -2.27 33.83
C THR A 103 4.81 -1.85 32.58
N PRO A 104 5.29 -2.83 31.76
CA PRO A 104 6.05 -2.51 30.56
C PRO A 104 5.20 -1.71 29.56
N ARG A 105 5.84 -0.74 28.89
CA ARG A 105 5.26 -0.02 27.78
C ARG A 105 5.47 -0.82 26.50
N VAL A 106 4.41 -1.41 25.98
CA VAL A 106 4.46 -2.29 24.82
C VAL A 106 3.63 -1.70 23.69
N ALA A 107 4.25 -1.46 22.54
CA ALA A 107 3.53 -1.08 21.33
C ALA A 107 3.08 -2.33 20.57
N ALA A 108 1.90 -2.28 19.95
CA ALA A 108 1.37 -3.35 19.14
C ALA A 108 0.60 -2.79 17.94
N GLU A 109 0.58 -3.54 16.85
CA GLU A 109 -0.09 -3.14 15.61
C GLU A 109 -1.60 -3.08 15.79
N ASN A 110 -2.18 -1.91 15.60
CA ASN A 110 -3.60 -1.66 15.82
C ASN A 110 -4.51 -2.40 14.81
N PHE A 111 -4.04 -2.55 13.56
CA PHE A 111 -4.80 -3.21 12.49
C PHE A 111 -4.51 -4.70 12.34
N ALA A 112 -3.36 -5.19 12.82
CA ALA A 112 -2.96 -6.58 12.66
C ALA A 112 -3.19 -7.42 13.93
N MET A 113 -3.09 -6.82 15.14
CA MET A 113 -3.29 -7.55 16.39
C MET A 113 -4.77 -7.91 16.59
N ARG A 114 -5.08 -9.19 16.46
CA ARG A 114 -6.43 -9.70 16.78
C ARG A 114 -6.61 -9.85 18.28
N ILE A 115 -7.85 -9.92 18.71
CA ILE A 115 -8.20 -10.24 20.12
C ILE A 115 -7.53 -11.55 20.56
N PHE A 116 -7.34 -12.49 19.63
CA PHE A 116 -6.72 -13.77 19.90
C PHE A 116 -5.28 -13.62 20.35
N GLU A 117 -4.39 -13.00 19.56
CA GLU A 117 -3.00 -12.80 19.93
C GLU A 117 -2.86 -12.00 21.22
N ARG A 118 -3.69 -10.97 21.37
CA ARG A 118 -3.75 -10.18 22.61
C ARG A 118 -4.06 -11.05 23.82
N SER A 119 -5.06 -11.93 23.71
CA SER A 119 -5.46 -12.82 24.82
C SER A 119 -4.38 -13.83 25.20
N LEU A 120 -3.55 -14.24 24.24
CA LEU A 120 -2.43 -15.16 24.47
C LEU A 120 -1.25 -14.47 25.18
N LEU A 121 -0.99 -13.19 24.89
CA LEU A 121 0.14 -12.44 25.46
C LEU A 121 -0.13 -11.92 26.85
N LEU A 122 -1.35 -11.43 27.13
CA LEU A 122 -1.70 -10.76 28.41
C LEU A 122 -1.40 -11.59 29.68
N PRO A 123 -1.51 -12.93 29.71
CA PRO A 123 -1.12 -13.71 30.88
C PRO A 123 0.37 -13.61 31.25
N GLY A 124 1.23 -13.22 30.29
CA GLY A 124 2.65 -12.91 30.51
C GLY A 124 2.95 -11.43 30.70
N LEU A 125 1.97 -10.57 30.50
CA LEU A 125 2.07 -9.10 30.55
C LEU A 125 0.94 -8.51 31.42
N PRO A 126 0.89 -8.86 32.71
CA PRO A 126 -0.20 -8.44 33.59
C PRO A 126 -0.24 -6.92 33.72
N GLY A 127 -1.43 -6.33 33.59
CA GLY A 127 -1.62 -4.88 33.72
C GLY A 127 -1.13 -4.03 32.54
N THR A 128 -0.58 -4.64 31.49
CA THR A 128 -0.09 -3.90 30.31
C THR A 128 -1.25 -3.47 29.42
N GLU A 129 -1.28 -2.20 29.09
CA GLU A 129 -2.07 -1.64 27.99
C GLU A 129 -1.15 -1.45 26.78
N PHE A 130 -1.62 -1.90 25.58
CA PHE A 130 -0.84 -1.77 24.36
C PHE A 130 -0.97 -0.36 23.79
N GLU A 131 0.18 0.23 23.46
CA GLU A 131 0.25 1.46 22.67
C GLU A 131 0.19 1.13 21.17
N ILE A 132 -0.20 2.10 20.36
CA ILE A 132 -0.36 1.92 18.90
C ILE A 132 1.01 1.97 18.22
N ALA A 133 1.45 0.85 17.63
CA ALA A 133 2.75 0.72 16.98
C ALA A 133 2.87 1.59 15.73
N GLU A 134 1.77 1.82 15.01
CA GLU A 134 1.72 2.65 13.80
C GLU A 134 2.17 4.09 14.06
N LYS A 135 2.00 4.63 15.27
CA LYS A 135 2.55 5.95 15.63
C LYS A 135 4.08 6.04 15.49
N ILE A 136 4.76 4.90 15.57
CA ILE A 136 6.21 4.79 15.43
C ILE A 136 6.57 4.30 14.02
N LEU A 137 5.85 3.32 13.50
CA LEU A 137 6.18 2.66 12.23
C LEU A 137 5.80 3.50 11.00
N ASP A 138 4.65 4.17 11.05
CA ASP A 138 4.16 4.96 9.92
C ASP A 138 5.15 6.07 9.48
N PRO A 139 5.68 6.90 10.39
CA PRO A 139 6.69 7.90 10.03
C PRO A 139 7.97 7.30 9.42
N LEU A 140 8.33 6.07 9.81
CA LEU A 140 9.50 5.37 9.28
C LEU A 140 9.23 4.76 7.90
N ARG A 141 8.02 4.25 7.67
CA ARG A 141 7.60 3.62 6.42
C ARG A 141 7.27 4.64 5.33
N MET A 142 6.69 5.78 5.70
CA MET A 142 6.33 6.84 4.76
C MET A 142 7.53 7.33 3.95
N ILE A 143 8.70 7.42 4.54
CA ILE A 143 9.93 7.90 3.89
C ILE A 143 10.71 6.70 3.35
N LYS A 144 10.65 6.52 2.05
CA LYS A 144 11.34 5.47 1.30
C LYS A 144 12.81 5.84 1.08
N ASP A 145 13.68 4.86 1.21
CA ASP A 145 15.05 4.99 0.72
C ASP A 145 15.13 4.66 -0.78
N GLN A 146 16.31 4.82 -1.37
CA GLN A 146 16.46 4.64 -2.82
C GLN A 146 16.15 3.20 -3.27
N GLU A 147 16.51 2.20 -2.47
CA GLU A 147 16.23 0.79 -2.79
C GLU A 147 14.72 0.52 -2.82
N ASP A 148 13.97 1.14 -1.90
CA ASP A 148 12.52 1.06 -1.83
C ASP A 148 11.87 1.68 -3.08
N VAL A 149 12.32 2.89 -3.45
CA VAL A 149 11.83 3.59 -4.66
C VAL A 149 12.17 2.82 -5.94
N ASP A 150 13.35 2.22 -6.01
CA ASP A 150 13.76 1.39 -7.16
C ASP A 150 12.89 0.13 -7.28
N ALA A 151 12.52 -0.49 -6.16
CA ALA A 151 11.58 -1.62 -6.14
C ALA A 151 10.18 -1.20 -6.59
N MET A 152 9.65 -0.05 -6.12
CA MET A 152 8.39 0.53 -6.59
C MET A 152 8.41 0.80 -8.08
N ARG A 153 9.49 1.41 -8.59
CA ARG A 153 9.65 1.68 -10.04
C ARG A 153 9.65 0.39 -10.87
N GLN A 154 10.23 -0.69 -10.35
CA GLN A 154 10.16 -1.98 -11.03
C GLN A 154 8.75 -2.56 -10.99
N ALA A 155 8.00 -2.40 -9.89
CA ALA A 155 6.59 -2.76 -9.81
C ALA A 155 5.75 -1.96 -10.83
N CYS A 156 5.98 -0.64 -10.98
CA CYS A 156 5.35 0.19 -12.03
C CYS A 156 5.61 -0.39 -13.43
N ARG A 157 6.87 -0.70 -13.76
CA ARG A 157 7.23 -1.28 -15.08
C ARG A 157 6.50 -2.60 -15.35
N ILE A 158 6.36 -3.46 -14.34
CA ILE A 158 5.62 -4.73 -14.48
C ILE A 158 4.15 -4.47 -14.79
N ALA A 159 3.50 -3.58 -14.03
CA ALA A 159 2.10 -3.22 -14.24
C ALA A 159 1.89 -2.61 -15.64
N GLU A 160 2.72 -1.66 -16.03
CA GLU A 160 2.66 -0.96 -17.32
C GLU A 160 2.90 -1.89 -18.51
N GLU A 161 3.93 -2.73 -18.45
CA GLU A 161 4.20 -3.69 -19.53
C GLU A 161 3.09 -4.72 -19.65
N SER A 162 2.47 -5.14 -18.52
CA SER A 162 1.29 -5.99 -18.57
C SER A 162 0.13 -5.31 -19.27
N LEU A 163 -0.10 -4.02 -18.96
CA LEU A 163 -1.13 -3.21 -19.61
C LEU A 163 -0.87 -3.08 -21.11
N VAL A 164 0.36 -2.77 -21.53
CA VAL A 164 0.77 -2.73 -22.95
C VAL A 164 0.41 -4.03 -23.67
N ARG A 165 0.77 -5.17 -23.07
CA ARG A 165 0.53 -6.49 -23.69
C ARG A 165 -0.95 -6.83 -23.80
N VAL A 166 -1.73 -6.51 -22.77
CA VAL A 166 -3.17 -6.78 -22.76
C VAL A 166 -3.90 -5.88 -23.72
N ILE A 167 -3.63 -4.58 -23.73
CA ILE A 167 -4.23 -3.62 -24.66
C ILE A 167 -3.91 -4.00 -26.11
N LYS A 168 -2.69 -4.44 -26.41
CA LYS A 168 -2.32 -4.90 -27.76
C LYS A 168 -3.12 -6.12 -28.24
N ARG A 169 -3.62 -6.94 -27.32
CA ARG A 169 -4.46 -8.12 -27.61
C ARG A 169 -5.95 -7.87 -27.41
N PHE A 170 -6.32 -6.68 -26.95
CA PHE A 170 -7.72 -6.35 -26.69
C PHE A 170 -8.59 -6.61 -27.95
N ARG A 171 -9.80 -7.12 -27.71
CA ARG A 171 -10.84 -7.30 -28.72
C ARG A 171 -12.18 -6.88 -28.14
N ARG A 172 -12.97 -6.17 -28.89
CA ARG A 172 -14.36 -5.90 -28.51
C ARG A 172 -15.09 -7.19 -28.19
N GLY A 173 -15.88 -7.17 -27.15
CA GLY A 173 -16.58 -8.35 -26.65
C GLY A 173 -15.84 -9.11 -25.55
N MET A 174 -14.55 -8.86 -25.33
CA MET A 174 -13.90 -9.31 -24.09
C MET A 174 -14.63 -8.72 -22.89
N THR A 175 -14.83 -9.53 -21.86
CA THR A 175 -15.44 -9.07 -20.61
C THR A 175 -14.42 -8.33 -19.73
N GLU A 176 -14.91 -7.51 -18.81
CA GLU A 176 -14.07 -6.84 -17.83
C GLU A 176 -13.23 -7.87 -17.03
N LEU A 177 -13.83 -9.01 -16.64
CA LEU A 177 -13.14 -10.11 -15.95
C LEU A 177 -12.05 -10.76 -16.80
N GLU A 178 -12.29 -11.00 -18.08
CA GLU A 178 -11.27 -11.56 -18.98
C GLU A 178 -10.07 -10.62 -19.09
N ILE A 179 -10.29 -9.33 -19.25
CA ILE A 179 -9.22 -8.31 -19.30
C ILE A 179 -8.44 -8.29 -17.98
N GLY A 180 -9.13 -8.28 -16.83
CA GLY A 180 -8.50 -8.30 -15.51
C GLY A 180 -7.67 -9.57 -15.26
N ASN A 181 -8.16 -10.73 -15.71
CA ASN A 181 -7.42 -11.99 -15.60
C ASN A 181 -6.18 -12.03 -16.50
N GLU A 182 -6.28 -11.50 -17.73
CA GLU A 182 -5.13 -11.38 -18.62
C GLU A 182 -4.05 -10.48 -18.03
N LEU A 183 -4.43 -9.37 -17.37
CA LEU A 183 -3.49 -8.49 -16.66
C LEU A 183 -2.75 -9.26 -15.55
N LYS A 184 -3.45 -10.03 -14.71
CA LYS A 184 -2.84 -10.86 -13.68
C LYS A 184 -1.84 -11.86 -14.25
N ILE A 185 -2.23 -12.54 -15.33
CA ILE A 185 -1.38 -13.53 -16.01
C ILE A 185 -0.11 -12.86 -16.55
N GLU A 186 -0.23 -11.70 -17.20
CA GLU A 186 0.93 -11.01 -17.74
C GLU A 186 1.84 -10.45 -16.63
N MET A 187 1.28 -9.89 -15.55
CA MET A 187 2.08 -9.46 -14.40
C MET A 187 2.88 -10.62 -13.79
N LEU A 188 2.26 -11.80 -13.61
CA LEU A 188 2.96 -13.00 -13.13
C LEU A 188 4.07 -13.44 -14.09
N ARG A 189 3.85 -13.39 -15.41
CA ARG A 189 4.88 -13.68 -16.42
C ARG A 189 6.04 -12.70 -16.40
N LEU A 190 5.78 -11.46 -16.00
CA LEU A 190 6.77 -10.39 -15.88
C LEU A 190 7.50 -10.38 -14.53
N GLY A 191 7.13 -11.27 -13.61
CA GLY A 191 7.83 -11.48 -12.35
C GLY A 191 7.28 -10.70 -11.17
N THR A 192 5.99 -10.30 -11.21
CA THR A 192 5.34 -9.81 -9.98
C THR A 192 5.26 -10.91 -8.95
N GLU A 193 5.25 -10.56 -7.68
CA GLU A 193 4.91 -11.48 -6.61
C GLU A 193 3.45 -11.94 -6.73
N ALA A 194 3.16 -13.17 -6.28
CA ALA A 194 1.82 -13.75 -6.41
C ALA A 194 0.76 -13.01 -5.57
N ASP A 195 1.19 -12.34 -4.50
CA ASP A 195 0.36 -11.50 -3.65
C ASP A 195 0.32 -10.08 -4.22
N LEU A 196 -0.60 -9.84 -5.15
CA LEU A 196 -0.80 -8.53 -5.75
C LEU A 196 -1.33 -7.53 -4.72
N PRO A 197 -1.02 -6.21 -4.85
CA PRO A 197 -1.55 -5.18 -3.96
C PRO A 197 -3.08 -5.11 -4.00
N LYS A 198 -3.67 -5.36 -5.17
CA LYS A 198 -5.12 -5.47 -5.40
C LYS A 198 -5.40 -6.34 -6.63
N ASP A 199 -6.63 -6.85 -6.72
CA ASP A 199 -7.13 -7.40 -7.96
C ASP A 199 -7.29 -6.29 -9.00
N PRO A 200 -6.87 -6.46 -10.28
CA PRO A 200 -7.14 -5.49 -11.32
C PRO A 200 -8.62 -5.15 -11.41
N VAL A 201 -8.94 -3.87 -11.32
CA VAL A 201 -10.30 -3.35 -11.47
C VAL A 201 -10.46 -2.87 -12.91
N VAL A 202 -11.27 -3.60 -13.68
CA VAL A 202 -11.63 -3.24 -15.04
C VAL A 202 -13.10 -2.87 -15.06
N SER A 203 -13.42 -1.68 -15.52
CA SER A 203 -14.79 -1.20 -15.66
C SER A 203 -15.00 -0.58 -17.04
N SER A 204 -16.22 -0.70 -17.58
CA SER A 204 -16.50 -0.25 -18.94
C SER A 204 -17.85 0.45 -19.08
N GLY A 205 -17.92 1.42 -20.00
CA GLY A 205 -19.11 2.22 -20.26
C GLY A 205 -19.63 2.93 -19.01
N PRO A 206 -20.96 2.91 -18.72
CA PRO A 206 -21.51 3.59 -17.55
C PRO A 206 -20.96 3.10 -16.18
N ARG A 207 -20.36 1.90 -16.14
CA ARG A 207 -19.77 1.37 -14.91
C ARG A 207 -18.49 2.11 -14.48
N THR A 208 -17.83 2.80 -15.40
CA THR A 208 -16.67 3.64 -15.07
C THR A 208 -17.03 4.83 -14.17
N ALA A 209 -18.32 5.15 -14.02
CA ALA A 209 -18.80 6.13 -13.04
C ALA A 209 -18.68 5.68 -11.57
N PHE A 210 -18.30 4.42 -11.33
CA PHE A 210 -18.15 3.84 -9.98
C PHE A 210 -16.70 3.46 -9.74
N PRO A 211 -15.89 4.32 -9.09
CA PRO A 211 -14.43 4.12 -8.95
C PRO A 211 -14.03 2.83 -8.21
N HIS A 212 -14.88 2.35 -7.30
CA HIS A 212 -14.64 1.12 -6.54
C HIS A 212 -15.45 -0.09 -7.04
N THR A 213 -15.87 -0.08 -8.32
CA THR A 213 -16.59 -1.24 -8.88
C THR A 213 -15.64 -2.43 -9.02
N LYS A 214 -16.22 -3.65 -9.03
CA LYS A 214 -15.46 -4.86 -9.35
C LYS A 214 -15.64 -5.18 -10.83
N SER A 215 -14.60 -5.78 -11.45
CA SER A 215 -14.70 -6.36 -12.78
C SER A 215 -15.86 -7.35 -12.88
N SER A 216 -16.58 -7.36 -13.98
CA SER A 216 -17.77 -8.18 -14.20
C SER A 216 -17.74 -8.91 -15.53
N ASP A 217 -18.74 -9.77 -15.78
CA ASP A 217 -18.93 -10.46 -17.05
C ASP A 217 -19.49 -9.52 -18.15
N ARG A 218 -19.56 -8.21 -17.91
CA ARG A 218 -20.00 -7.26 -18.93
C ARG A 218 -19.02 -7.24 -20.10
N PRO A 219 -19.46 -7.53 -21.33
CA PRO A 219 -18.61 -7.41 -22.52
C PRO A 219 -18.39 -5.92 -22.86
N VAL A 220 -17.15 -5.58 -23.15
CA VAL A 220 -16.75 -4.24 -23.59
C VAL A 220 -17.29 -3.98 -25.02
N LYS A 221 -17.93 -2.85 -25.23
CA LYS A 221 -18.63 -2.48 -26.46
C LYS A 221 -18.00 -1.27 -27.14
N LEU A 222 -18.30 -1.11 -28.42
CA LEU A 222 -18.04 0.14 -29.15
C LEU A 222 -18.75 1.31 -28.44
N GLY A 223 -18.07 2.40 -28.23
CA GLY A 223 -18.58 3.58 -27.53
C GLY A 223 -18.43 3.54 -26.01
N ASP A 224 -17.80 2.49 -25.45
CA ASP A 224 -17.49 2.44 -24.04
C ASP A 224 -16.18 3.19 -23.72
N ALA A 225 -16.16 3.93 -22.62
CA ALA A 225 -14.93 4.15 -21.87
C ALA A 225 -14.50 2.81 -21.25
N LEU A 226 -13.21 2.54 -21.20
CA LEU A 226 -12.63 1.37 -20.56
C LEU A 226 -11.59 1.85 -19.55
N MET A 227 -11.92 1.82 -18.28
CA MET A 227 -11.02 2.18 -17.18
C MET A 227 -10.39 0.92 -16.61
N ILE A 228 -9.07 0.91 -16.52
CA ILE A 228 -8.25 -0.17 -16.00
C ILE A 228 -7.41 0.40 -14.88
N ASP A 229 -7.62 -0.11 -13.67
CA ASP A 229 -6.91 0.21 -12.45
C ASP A 229 -6.21 -1.05 -11.95
N THR A 230 -4.88 -1.03 -11.86
CA THR A 230 -4.07 -2.21 -11.60
C THR A 230 -2.75 -1.84 -10.94
N GLY A 231 -2.15 -2.81 -10.24
CA GLY A 231 -0.86 -2.66 -9.63
C GLY A 231 -0.12 -3.99 -9.51
N ALA A 232 1.19 -3.93 -9.51
CA ALA A 232 2.07 -5.07 -9.31
C ALA A 232 2.80 -4.97 -7.98
N ARG A 233 3.48 -6.06 -7.58
CA ARG A 233 4.36 -6.08 -6.41
C ARG A 233 5.73 -6.62 -6.81
N TYR A 234 6.78 -5.93 -6.39
CA TYR A 234 8.15 -6.35 -6.61
C TYR A 234 9.00 -6.09 -5.38
N HIS A 235 9.70 -7.12 -4.88
CA HIS A 235 10.46 -7.08 -3.61
C HIS A 235 9.66 -6.45 -2.47
N GLY A 236 8.38 -6.89 -2.35
CA GLY A 236 7.45 -6.43 -1.31
C GLY A 236 6.85 -5.05 -1.53
N TYR A 237 7.29 -4.27 -2.51
CA TYR A 237 6.79 -2.93 -2.81
C TYR A 237 5.76 -2.94 -3.93
N CYS A 238 4.76 -2.09 -3.79
CA CYS A 238 3.62 -1.99 -4.70
C CYS A 238 3.77 -0.86 -5.70
N SER A 239 3.07 -1.01 -6.83
CA SER A 239 2.66 0.07 -7.72
C SER A 239 1.16 0.17 -7.79
N ASP A 240 0.67 1.33 -8.21
CA ASP A 240 -0.72 1.61 -8.51
C ASP A 240 -0.85 2.49 -9.75
N ILE A 241 -1.65 2.07 -10.72
CA ILE A 241 -1.82 2.81 -11.97
C ILE A 241 -3.23 2.65 -12.51
N THR A 242 -3.86 3.77 -12.84
CA THR A 242 -5.12 3.78 -13.59
C THR A 242 -4.92 4.43 -14.95
N ARG A 243 -5.51 3.81 -15.98
CA ARG A 243 -5.65 4.40 -17.32
C ARG A 243 -7.07 4.21 -17.83
N THR A 244 -7.58 5.25 -18.48
CA THR A 244 -8.88 5.22 -19.13
C THR A 244 -8.71 5.31 -20.65
N PHE A 245 -9.22 4.31 -21.34
CA PHE A 245 -9.25 4.20 -22.80
C PHE A 245 -10.67 4.49 -23.33
N PHE A 246 -10.81 4.68 -24.64
CA PHE A 246 -12.11 4.72 -25.29
C PHE A 246 -12.18 3.74 -26.46
N VAL A 247 -13.27 2.97 -26.55
CA VAL A 247 -13.43 1.94 -27.57
C VAL A 247 -14.16 2.52 -28.79
N GLY A 248 -13.39 2.83 -29.84
CA GLY A 248 -13.85 3.56 -31.01
C GLY A 248 -13.88 5.09 -30.80
N PRO A 249 -14.48 5.87 -31.72
CA PRO A 249 -14.44 7.33 -31.65
C PRO A 249 -15.10 7.87 -30.37
N PRO A 250 -14.38 8.60 -29.49
CA PRO A 250 -14.97 9.19 -28.30
C PRO A 250 -15.87 10.37 -28.66
N PRO A 251 -17.03 10.55 -27.97
CA PRO A 251 -17.82 11.76 -28.10
C PRO A 251 -17.07 12.98 -27.55
N ALA A 252 -17.33 14.16 -28.11
CA ALA A 252 -16.63 15.40 -27.72
C ALA A 252 -16.67 15.66 -26.20
N ARG A 253 -17.82 15.39 -25.55
CA ARG A 253 -17.97 15.53 -24.10
C ARG A 253 -17.03 14.59 -23.33
N PHE A 254 -16.74 13.40 -23.82
CA PHE A 254 -15.80 12.49 -23.15
C PHE A 254 -14.38 13.00 -23.29
N VAL A 255 -14.01 13.49 -24.46
CA VAL A 255 -12.69 14.11 -24.71
C VAL A 255 -12.48 15.30 -23.77
N GLU A 256 -13.48 16.19 -23.67
CA GLU A 256 -13.45 17.34 -22.74
C GLU A 256 -13.22 16.91 -21.30
N ILE A 257 -13.97 15.91 -20.81
CA ILE A 257 -13.83 15.40 -19.43
C ILE A 257 -12.44 14.80 -19.21
N TYR A 258 -11.93 14.06 -20.19
CA TYR A 258 -10.60 13.47 -20.13
C TYR A 258 -9.49 14.53 -20.06
N GLU A 259 -9.59 15.56 -20.90
CA GLU A 259 -8.63 16.65 -20.92
C GLU A 259 -8.64 17.47 -19.63
N GLN A 260 -9.80 17.67 -19.02
CA GLN A 260 -9.92 18.37 -17.72
C GLN A 260 -9.31 17.55 -16.59
N GLU A 261 -9.56 16.25 -16.56
CA GLU A 261 -8.96 15.34 -15.58
C GLU A 261 -7.44 15.32 -15.74
N LEU A 262 -6.93 15.11 -16.96
CA LEU A 262 -5.49 15.10 -17.24
C LEU A 262 -4.81 16.44 -16.95
N ALA A 263 -5.49 17.56 -17.15
CA ALA A 263 -4.99 18.87 -16.79
C ALA A 263 -4.88 19.03 -15.27
N CYS A 264 -5.79 18.46 -14.51
CA CYS A 264 -5.73 18.44 -13.05
C CYS A 264 -4.56 17.58 -12.58
N ASP A 265 -4.43 16.34 -13.06
CA ASP A 265 -3.31 15.44 -12.77
C ASP A 265 -1.97 16.14 -12.96
N ARG A 266 -1.74 16.72 -14.14
CA ARG A 266 -0.49 17.41 -14.49
C ARG A 266 -0.17 18.60 -13.59
N GLN A 267 -1.18 19.40 -13.23
CA GLN A 267 -0.98 20.57 -12.38
C GLN A 267 -0.68 20.16 -10.93
N VAL A 268 -1.36 19.15 -10.41
CA VAL A 268 -1.07 18.62 -9.06
C VAL A 268 0.34 18.06 -9.00
N ILE A 269 0.74 17.22 -9.96
CA ILE A 269 2.10 16.66 -10.04
C ILE A 269 3.14 17.78 -10.11
N ALA A 270 2.92 18.80 -10.95
CA ALA A 270 3.83 19.94 -11.08
C ALA A 270 3.98 20.77 -9.79
N ALA A 271 2.99 20.74 -8.91
CA ALA A 271 3.02 21.43 -7.62
C ALA A 271 3.79 20.66 -6.53
N ILE A 272 4.06 19.36 -6.74
CA ILE A 272 4.74 18.52 -5.75
C ILE A 272 6.21 18.90 -5.64
N LYS A 273 6.61 19.31 -4.43
CA LYS A 273 8.01 19.62 -4.06
C LYS A 273 8.17 19.57 -2.55
N PRO A 274 9.38 19.46 -2.02
CA PRO A 274 9.61 19.60 -0.59
C PRO A 274 9.03 20.91 -0.05
N GLY A 275 8.32 20.85 1.06
CA GLY A 275 7.71 21.98 1.73
C GLY A 275 6.25 22.26 1.40
N VAL A 276 5.67 21.66 0.34
CA VAL A 276 4.22 21.74 0.11
C VAL A 276 3.49 20.82 1.09
N THR A 277 2.35 21.23 1.58
CA THR A 277 1.49 20.37 2.41
C THR A 277 0.59 19.47 1.56
N LEU A 278 0.21 18.32 2.09
CA LEU A 278 -0.72 17.41 1.40
C LEU A 278 -2.12 18.06 1.26
N THR A 279 -2.50 18.93 2.21
CA THR A 279 -3.70 19.76 2.10
C THR A 279 -3.65 20.66 0.86
N GLU A 280 -2.53 21.36 0.63
CA GLU A 280 -2.40 22.26 -0.53
C GLU A 280 -2.53 21.53 -1.87
N LEU A 281 -2.04 20.28 -1.95
CA LEU A 281 -2.18 19.46 -3.17
C LEU A 281 -3.63 19.05 -3.42
N ASP A 282 -4.34 18.63 -2.39
CA ASP A 282 -5.74 18.22 -2.49
C ASP A 282 -6.65 19.44 -2.79
N GLU A 283 -6.44 20.55 -2.10
CA GLU A 283 -7.16 21.81 -2.36
C GLU A 283 -6.90 22.36 -3.77
N LEU A 284 -5.68 22.18 -4.30
CA LEU A 284 -5.36 22.53 -5.69
C LEU A 284 -6.19 21.71 -6.66
N ALA A 285 -6.26 20.37 -6.48
CA ALA A 285 -7.06 19.52 -7.34
C ALA A 285 -8.55 19.89 -7.29
N HIS A 286 -9.10 20.04 -6.09
CA HIS A 286 -10.49 20.45 -5.91
C HIS A 286 -10.80 21.83 -6.50
N ARG A 287 -9.89 22.79 -6.40
CA ARG A 287 -10.04 24.12 -7.02
C ARG A 287 -10.08 24.01 -8.55
N ILE A 288 -9.13 23.28 -9.15
CA ILE A 288 -9.09 23.06 -10.61
C ILE A 288 -10.39 22.42 -11.09
N MET A 289 -10.85 21.36 -10.43
CA MET A 289 -12.09 20.67 -10.79
C MET A 289 -13.34 21.56 -10.61
N ASN A 290 -13.38 22.41 -9.58
CA ASN A 290 -14.49 23.34 -9.35
C ASN A 290 -14.52 24.46 -10.42
N GLU A 291 -13.38 25.04 -10.75
CA GLU A 291 -13.25 26.07 -11.78
C GLU A 291 -13.65 25.56 -13.17
N ALA A 292 -13.35 24.28 -13.46
CA ALA A 292 -13.78 23.59 -14.66
C ALA A 292 -15.27 23.13 -14.66
N GLY A 293 -15.98 23.31 -13.53
CA GLY A 293 -17.39 22.90 -13.37
C GLY A 293 -17.60 21.43 -13.06
N TYR A 294 -16.53 20.68 -12.76
CA TYR A 294 -16.58 19.24 -12.47
C TYR A 294 -16.42 18.88 -10.98
N GLY A 295 -16.29 19.85 -10.08
CA GLY A 295 -16.05 19.61 -8.66
C GLY A 295 -17.06 18.66 -8.00
N GLN A 296 -18.34 18.72 -8.35
CA GLN A 296 -19.38 17.78 -7.85
C GLN A 296 -19.16 16.33 -8.30
N TYR A 297 -18.32 16.08 -9.30
CA TYR A 297 -18.01 14.78 -9.87
C TYR A 297 -16.63 14.25 -9.45
N PHE A 298 -15.94 14.99 -8.58
CA PHE A 298 -14.68 14.61 -7.93
C PHE A 298 -14.86 14.55 -6.41
N PRO A 299 -15.48 13.48 -5.87
CA PRO A 299 -15.89 13.42 -4.46
C PRO A 299 -14.82 12.83 -3.52
N HIS A 300 -13.63 12.50 -3.99
CA HIS A 300 -12.60 11.82 -3.22
C HIS A 300 -11.31 12.63 -3.10
N ARG A 301 -10.41 12.21 -2.23
CA ARG A 301 -9.06 12.78 -2.07
C ARG A 301 -8.23 12.60 -3.34
N VAL A 302 -7.19 13.43 -3.47
CA VAL A 302 -6.28 13.36 -4.63
C VAL A 302 -5.44 12.08 -4.71
N GLY A 303 -5.14 11.45 -3.54
CA GLY A 303 -4.34 10.24 -3.52
C GLY A 303 -4.05 9.71 -2.12
N HIS A 304 -3.23 8.68 -2.06
CA HIS A 304 -2.85 8.00 -0.82
C HIS A 304 -1.38 7.57 -0.86
N GLY A 305 -0.79 7.36 0.32
CA GLY A 305 0.52 6.76 0.45
C GLY A 305 0.58 5.38 -0.18
N LEU A 306 1.72 5.05 -0.70
CA LEU A 306 2.00 3.81 -1.39
C LEU A 306 3.38 3.30 -0.98
N GLY A 307 3.55 1.99 -0.92
CA GLY A 307 4.82 1.39 -0.57
C GLY A 307 4.73 -0.12 -0.44
N ILE A 308 4.89 -0.66 0.76
CA ILE A 308 4.72 -2.09 1.02
C ILE A 308 3.25 -2.49 0.90
N GLU A 309 2.34 -1.60 1.26
CA GLU A 309 0.91 -1.76 1.01
C GLU A 309 0.48 -0.87 -0.16
N GLY A 310 -0.52 -1.31 -0.91
CA GLY A 310 -1.11 -0.52 -2.00
C GLY A 310 -1.77 0.76 -1.47
N HIS A 311 -2.28 0.72 -0.22
CA HIS A 311 -2.80 1.88 0.47
C HIS A 311 -2.13 1.97 1.84
N GLU A 312 -1.29 2.98 2.05
CA GLU A 312 -0.73 3.29 3.36
C GLU A 312 -0.79 4.80 3.63
N VAL A 313 -0.36 5.22 4.80
CA VAL A 313 -0.24 6.65 5.09
C VAL A 313 0.90 7.28 4.26
N PRO A 314 0.78 8.58 3.94
CA PRO A 314 -0.29 9.51 4.31
C PRO A 314 -1.45 9.54 3.31
N SER A 315 -2.62 10.02 3.74
CA SER A 315 -3.66 10.43 2.78
C SER A 315 -3.35 11.84 2.25
N VAL A 316 -3.41 12.02 0.93
CA VAL A 316 -3.33 13.33 0.28
C VAL A 316 -4.73 13.93 0.24
N VAL A 317 -5.10 14.63 1.33
CA VAL A 317 -6.47 15.10 1.58
C VAL A 317 -6.45 16.43 2.32
N THR A 318 -7.42 17.28 2.06
CA THR A 318 -7.68 18.51 2.82
C THR A 318 -7.80 18.20 4.31
N GLY A 319 -7.09 18.96 5.15
CA GLY A 319 -6.96 18.76 6.60
C GLY A 319 -5.71 17.96 7.00
N ASN A 320 -4.99 17.33 6.06
CA ASN A 320 -3.69 16.73 6.33
C ASN A 320 -2.57 17.75 6.14
N GLY A 321 -2.15 18.41 7.22
CA GLY A 321 -1.09 19.41 7.22
C GLY A 321 0.34 18.85 7.11
N MET A 322 0.51 17.55 6.84
CA MET A 322 1.82 16.94 6.64
C MET A 322 2.53 17.61 5.47
N VAL A 323 3.80 17.95 5.68
CA VAL A 323 4.67 18.57 4.68
C VAL A 323 5.36 17.49 3.86
N ALA A 324 5.29 17.60 2.55
CA ALA A 324 6.00 16.71 1.64
C ALA A 324 7.52 16.82 1.85
N ALA A 325 8.16 15.67 2.05
CA ALA A 325 9.59 15.54 2.28
C ALA A 325 10.21 14.54 1.29
N PRO A 326 11.50 14.66 0.96
CA PRO A 326 12.18 13.70 0.11
C PRO A 326 12.03 12.27 0.60
N GLY A 327 11.70 11.35 -0.30
CA GLY A 327 11.41 9.95 0.00
C GLY A 327 9.93 9.65 0.30
N LEU A 328 9.08 10.66 0.48
CA LEU A 328 7.64 10.43 0.59
C LEU A 328 7.08 9.96 -0.76
N THR A 329 6.29 8.88 -0.76
CA THR A 329 5.64 8.33 -1.95
C THR A 329 4.13 8.27 -1.77
N PHE A 330 3.41 8.61 -2.82
CA PHE A 330 1.93 8.59 -2.84
C PHE A 330 1.42 8.54 -4.28
N THR A 331 0.11 8.24 -4.44
CA THR A 331 -0.57 8.32 -5.73
C THR A 331 -1.08 9.73 -6.00
N VAL A 332 -1.17 10.10 -7.28
CA VAL A 332 -1.95 11.24 -7.76
C VAL A 332 -2.97 10.67 -8.72
N GLU A 333 -4.25 10.72 -8.33
CA GLU A 333 -5.32 9.98 -9.00
C GLU A 333 -6.63 10.79 -9.08
N PRO A 334 -6.61 12.05 -9.55
CA PRO A 334 -7.86 12.77 -9.71
C PRO A 334 -8.81 12.00 -10.64
N GLY A 335 -10.11 12.20 -10.48
CA GLY A 335 -11.08 11.49 -11.32
C GLY A 335 -12.38 12.25 -11.44
N ILE A 336 -13.04 12.13 -12.59
CA ILE A 336 -14.36 12.69 -12.87
C ILE A 336 -15.34 11.55 -13.11
N PHE A 337 -16.35 11.41 -12.22
CA PHE A 337 -17.30 10.30 -12.22
C PHE A 337 -18.73 10.81 -12.35
N ILE A 338 -19.35 10.63 -13.54
CA ILE A 338 -20.68 11.14 -13.85
C ILE A 338 -21.67 9.97 -13.98
N LEU A 339 -22.59 9.86 -13.03
CA LEU A 339 -23.60 8.80 -13.04
C LEU A 339 -24.37 8.76 -14.36
N ASN A 340 -24.61 7.55 -14.87
CA ASN A 340 -25.27 7.25 -16.15
C ASN A 340 -24.50 7.73 -17.40
N PHE A 341 -23.32 8.30 -17.24
CA PHE A 341 -22.46 8.68 -18.36
C PHE A 341 -21.17 7.84 -18.37
N GLY A 342 -20.40 7.89 -17.32
CA GLY A 342 -19.12 7.21 -17.16
C GLY A 342 -18.14 8.04 -16.34
N GLY A 343 -16.92 7.53 -16.22
CA GLY A 343 -15.85 8.20 -15.48
C GLY A 343 -14.52 8.12 -16.21
N VAL A 344 -13.63 9.00 -15.81
CA VAL A 344 -12.23 9.08 -16.22
C VAL A 344 -11.37 9.19 -14.99
N ARG A 345 -10.29 8.41 -14.94
CA ARG A 345 -9.17 8.55 -13.99
C ARG A 345 -7.87 8.26 -14.72
N VAL A 346 -6.89 9.11 -14.50
CA VAL A 346 -5.47 8.88 -14.80
C VAL A 346 -4.76 8.94 -13.46
N GLU A 347 -3.93 7.94 -13.16
CA GLU A 347 -3.27 7.77 -11.87
C GLU A 347 -1.79 7.51 -12.05
N GLU A 348 -1.00 8.21 -11.25
CA GLU A 348 0.45 8.13 -11.23
C GLU A 348 0.97 7.84 -9.82
N ASP A 349 1.98 6.99 -9.74
CA ASP A 349 2.81 6.86 -8.55
C ASP A 349 3.91 7.91 -8.56
N VAL A 350 4.08 8.62 -7.47
CA VAL A 350 5.10 9.67 -7.35
C VAL A 350 5.99 9.48 -6.12
N ALA A 351 7.23 9.91 -6.24
CA ALA A 351 8.17 10.03 -5.13
C ALA A 351 8.67 11.48 -5.03
N VAL A 352 8.59 12.07 -3.85
CA VAL A 352 9.14 13.40 -3.59
C VAL A 352 10.67 13.31 -3.58
N THR A 353 11.32 14.18 -4.33
CA THR A 353 12.79 14.29 -4.39
C THR A 353 13.28 15.55 -3.66
N SER A 354 14.58 15.72 -3.51
CA SER A 354 15.14 16.95 -2.92
C SER A 354 14.87 18.22 -3.76
N GLY A 355 14.57 18.06 -5.07
CA GLY A 355 14.34 19.17 -5.99
C GLY A 355 12.92 19.28 -6.54
N GLY A 356 12.02 18.37 -6.20
CA GLY A 356 10.67 18.33 -6.77
C GLY A 356 10.02 16.96 -6.64
N VAL A 357 9.57 16.41 -7.76
CA VAL A 357 8.88 15.11 -7.83
C VAL A 357 9.52 14.23 -8.91
N ASP A 358 9.54 12.95 -8.63
CA ASP A 358 9.86 11.87 -9.57
C ASP A 358 8.61 11.04 -9.81
N VAL A 359 8.12 10.99 -11.05
CA VAL A 359 6.97 10.18 -11.44
C VAL A 359 7.49 8.78 -11.76
N LEU A 360 7.04 7.79 -10.99
CA LEU A 360 7.53 6.41 -11.09
C LEU A 360 6.90 5.64 -12.25
N THR A 361 5.68 6.02 -12.61
CA THR A 361 4.90 5.50 -13.75
C THR A 361 5.29 6.22 -15.04
N ALA A 362 5.30 5.51 -16.15
CA ALA A 362 5.73 6.02 -17.47
C ALA A 362 4.76 5.72 -18.62
N TYR A 363 3.67 4.96 -18.36
CA TYR A 363 2.66 4.67 -19.39
C TYR A 363 1.98 5.97 -19.85
N PRO A 364 1.74 6.17 -21.17
CA PRO A 364 1.13 7.39 -21.69
C PRO A 364 -0.16 7.78 -20.97
N ARG A 365 -0.29 9.07 -20.65
CA ARG A 365 -1.46 9.64 -19.96
C ARG A 365 -2.54 10.13 -20.92
N GLU A 366 -2.17 10.39 -22.17
CA GLU A 366 -3.06 10.88 -23.21
C GLU A 366 -4.15 9.86 -23.52
N LEU A 367 -5.34 10.36 -23.90
CA LEU A 367 -6.46 9.51 -24.30
C LEU A 367 -6.06 8.59 -25.45
N GLN A 368 -6.16 7.30 -25.21
CA GLN A 368 -5.94 6.28 -26.22
C GLN A 368 -7.28 5.70 -26.71
N VAL A 369 -7.40 5.52 -28.01
CA VAL A 369 -8.57 4.94 -28.68
C VAL A 369 -8.25 3.51 -29.11
N LEU A 370 -9.12 2.56 -28.74
CA LEU A 370 -9.00 1.13 -28.99
C LEU A 370 -9.92 0.66 -30.13
#